data_e16776cc7a9b544773b9ea3be5a82ea9
#
_entry.id   e16776cc7a9b544773b9ea3be5a82ea9
#
_cell.length_a   1.000
_cell.length_b   1.000
_cell.length_c   1.000
_cell.angle_alpha   90.00
_cell.angle_beta   90.00
_cell.angle_gamma   90.00
#
_symmetry.space_group_name_H-M   'P 1'
#
loop_
_entity.id
_entity.type
_entity.pdbx_description
1 polymer ?
#
loop_
_entity_poly.entity_id
_entity_poly.type
_entity_poly.pdbx_seq_one_letter_code
_entity_poly.pdbx_strand_id
1 'polypeptide(L)'
;MVAILEIGAFCSSLVVGKVGDIIGRRKTILYGSIIFFFGGAFQTYANGMPMMLLGRITAGVGVGMLSTIVPVYQSEISPPHNRGKLACIEFSGNILGYATSVWVDYFCSFIKSDYAWRAPLLMQCVMGALLGMGSLIIVESPRYVSKFPHFYSSC
;
A
#
# COMPACT_ATOMS: atom_id res chain seq x y z
N MET A 1 3.17 14.50 -13.31
CA MET A 1 3.27 13.03 -13.06
C MET A 1 2.93 12.68 -11.63
N VAL A 2 3.49 13.34 -10.61
CA VAL A 2 3.17 13.08 -9.18
C VAL A 2 1.70 13.39 -8.87
N ALA A 3 1.19 14.52 -9.33
CA ALA A 3 -0.19 14.95 -9.09
C ALA A 3 -1.27 13.92 -9.49
N ILE A 4 -1.03 13.14 -10.55
CA ILE A 4 -1.99 12.13 -11.02
C ILE A 4 -2.06 10.95 -10.05
N LEU A 5 -0.92 10.54 -9.48
CA LEU A 5 -0.87 9.53 -8.44
C LEU A 5 -1.60 9.99 -7.17
N GLU A 6 -1.39 11.25 -6.78
CA GLU A 6 -2.06 11.87 -5.62
C GLU A 6 -3.59 11.92 -5.79
N ILE A 7 -4.08 12.27 -6.97
CA ILE A 7 -5.53 12.30 -7.27
C ILE A 7 -6.11 10.88 -7.15
N GLY A 8 -5.43 9.87 -7.68
CA GLY A 8 -5.84 8.47 -7.54
C GLY A 8 -5.90 8.02 -6.08
N ALA A 9 -4.90 8.38 -5.29
CA ALA A 9 -4.82 8.10 -3.86
C ALA A 9 -5.95 8.81 -3.07
N PHE A 10 -6.23 10.07 -3.38
CA PHE A 10 -7.30 10.84 -2.74
C PHE A 10 -8.68 10.21 -3.01
N CYS A 11 -9.00 9.92 -4.25
CA CYS A 11 -10.29 9.31 -4.61
C CYS A 11 -10.48 7.95 -3.93
N SER A 12 -9.43 7.13 -3.89
CA SER A 12 -9.51 5.81 -3.25
C SER A 12 -9.66 5.89 -1.73
N SER A 13 -9.01 6.85 -1.08
CA SER A 13 -9.08 7.02 0.38
C SER A 13 -10.49 7.31 0.88
N LEU A 14 -11.29 8.05 0.11
CA LEU A 14 -12.69 8.35 0.44
C LEU A 14 -13.59 7.11 0.45
N VAL A 15 -13.31 6.16 -0.44
CA VAL A 15 -14.12 4.94 -0.61
C VAL A 15 -13.67 3.84 0.35
N VAL A 16 -12.38 3.74 0.61
CA VAL A 16 -11.76 2.63 1.35
C VAL A 16 -12.22 2.55 2.81
N GLY A 17 -12.52 3.67 3.44
CA GLY A 17 -13.07 3.68 4.79
C GLY A 17 -14.32 2.80 4.91
N LYS A 18 -15.28 2.99 3.99
CA LYS A 18 -16.51 2.19 3.94
C LYS A 18 -16.26 0.75 3.48
N VAL A 19 -15.40 0.57 2.49
CA VAL A 19 -15.05 -0.76 1.95
C VAL A 19 -14.35 -1.61 3.01
N GLY A 20 -13.43 -1.03 3.77
CA GLY A 20 -12.74 -1.71 4.87
C GLY A 20 -13.67 -2.18 6.00
N ASP A 21 -14.77 -1.44 6.24
CA ASP A 21 -15.78 -1.82 7.24
C ASP A 21 -16.69 -2.97 6.77
N ILE A 22 -16.89 -3.12 5.46
CA ILE A 22 -17.80 -4.12 4.86
C ILE A 22 -17.05 -5.42 4.55
N ILE A 23 -15.88 -5.31 3.91
CA ILE A 23 -15.13 -6.46 3.39
C ILE A 23 -14.18 -7.05 4.45
N GLY A 24 -13.76 -6.23 5.41
CA GLY A 24 -12.77 -6.59 6.43
C GLY A 24 -11.40 -5.96 6.16
N ARG A 25 -10.73 -5.59 7.24
CA ARG A 25 -9.45 -4.84 7.18
C ARG A 25 -8.36 -5.61 6.43
N ARG A 26 -8.18 -6.90 6.77
CA ARG A 26 -7.19 -7.78 6.16
C ARG A 26 -7.39 -7.91 4.64
N LYS A 27 -8.62 -8.18 4.20
CA LYS A 27 -8.94 -8.34 2.78
C LYS A 27 -8.71 -7.04 2.01
N THR A 28 -9.04 -5.90 2.62
CA THR A 28 -8.82 -4.58 2.01
C THR A 28 -7.33 -4.28 1.84
N ILE A 29 -6.48 -4.63 2.81
CA ILE A 29 -5.01 -4.51 2.68
C ILE A 29 -4.51 -5.40 1.55
N LEU A 30 -5.00 -6.62 1.45
CA LEU A 30 -4.62 -7.56 0.39
C LEU A 30 -5.01 -7.02 -1.00
N TYR A 31 -6.24 -6.53 -1.17
CA TYR A 31 -6.66 -5.91 -2.45
C TYR A 31 -5.84 -4.67 -2.79
N GLY A 32 -5.57 -3.81 -1.81
CA GLY A 32 -4.71 -2.63 -1.99
C GLY A 32 -3.30 -3.01 -2.45
N SER A 33 -2.71 -4.06 -1.86
CA SER A 33 -1.38 -4.56 -2.22
C SER A 33 -1.35 -5.15 -3.63
N ILE A 34 -2.39 -5.88 -4.03
CA ILE A 34 -2.52 -6.45 -5.39
C ILE A 34 -2.63 -5.33 -6.42
N ILE A 35 -3.49 -4.34 -6.18
CA ILE A 35 -3.66 -3.19 -7.08
C ILE A 35 -2.35 -2.40 -7.19
N PHE A 36 -1.65 -2.19 -6.08
CA PHE A 36 -0.35 -1.52 -6.06
C PHE A 36 0.71 -2.29 -6.84
N PHE A 37 0.76 -3.60 -6.70
CA PHE A 37 1.66 -4.47 -7.45
C PHE A 37 1.42 -4.39 -8.97
N PHE A 38 0.16 -4.49 -9.41
CA PHE A 38 -0.19 -4.34 -10.82
C PHE A 38 0.13 -2.94 -11.35
N GLY A 39 -0.13 -1.89 -10.57
CA GLY A 39 0.25 -0.52 -10.92
C GLY A 39 1.75 -0.38 -11.14
N GLY A 40 2.57 -0.96 -10.28
CA GLY A 40 4.03 -1.01 -10.42
C GLY A 40 4.47 -1.80 -11.66
N ALA A 41 3.85 -2.95 -11.93
CA ALA A 41 4.13 -3.76 -13.10
C ALA A 41 3.81 -3.00 -14.41
N PHE A 42 2.64 -2.35 -14.50
CA PHE A 42 2.28 -1.53 -15.65
C PHE A 42 3.27 -0.39 -15.90
N GLN A 43 3.75 0.26 -14.85
CA GLN A 43 4.75 1.32 -14.96
C GLN A 43 6.10 0.78 -15.47
N THR A 44 6.52 -0.39 -15.00
CA THR A 44 7.79 -1.02 -15.41
C THR A 44 7.78 -1.45 -16.87
N TYR A 45 6.65 -1.96 -17.37
CA TYR A 45 6.48 -2.37 -18.76
C TYR A 45 6.03 -1.25 -19.70
N ALA A 46 5.86 -0.03 -19.19
CA ALA A 46 5.40 1.09 -19.99
C ALA A 46 6.37 1.43 -21.13
N ASN A 47 5.92 1.27 -22.37
CA ASN A 47 6.64 1.67 -23.58
C ASN A 47 6.13 3.02 -24.15
N GLY A 48 5.23 3.70 -23.42
CA GLY A 48 4.67 4.99 -23.82
C GLY A 48 4.04 5.77 -22.69
N MET A 49 3.88 7.09 -22.92
CA MET A 49 3.27 8.02 -21.95
C MET A 49 1.90 7.59 -21.43
N PRO A 50 0.93 7.16 -22.28
CA PRO A 50 -0.41 6.82 -21.77
C PRO A 50 -0.39 5.61 -20.84
N MET A 51 0.43 4.60 -21.11
CA MET A 51 0.53 3.40 -20.28
C MET A 51 1.17 3.70 -18.93
N MET A 52 2.15 4.60 -18.90
CA MET A 52 2.77 5.07 -17.65
C MET A 52 1.77 5.85 -16.79
N LEU A 53 0.90 6.67 -17.39
CA LEU A 53 -0.14 7.40 -16.67
C LEU A 53 -1.18 6.46 -16.05
N LEU A 54 -1.64 5.46 -16.79
CA LEU A 54 -2.56 4.43 -16.26
C LEU A 54 -1.94 3.66 -15.10
N GLY A 55 -0.69 3.26 -15.22
CA GLY A 55 0.05 2.61 -14.15
C GLY A 55 0.16 3.49 -12.89
N ARG A 56 0.36 4.80 -13.05
CA ARG A 56 0.39 5.78 -11.95
C ARG A 56 -0.95 5.92 -11.25
N ILE A 57 -2.05 6.00 -11.99
CA ILE A 57 -3.39 6.07 -11.42
C ILE A 57 -3.69 4.79 -10.63
N THR A 58 -3.41 3.62 -11.21
CA THR A 58 -3.62 2.32 -10.56
C THR A 58 -2.79 2.18 -9.29
N ALA A 59 -1.50 2.53 -9.34
CA ALA A 59 -0.63 2.52 -8.17
C ALA A 59 -1.12 3.53 -7.11
N GLY A 60 -1.58 4.71 -7.51
CA GLY A 60 -2.16 5.73 -6.63
C GLY A 60 -3.38 5.21 -5.87
N VAL A 61 -4.28 4.52 -6.55
CA VAL A 61 -5.43 3.86 -5.91
C VAL A 61 -4.96 2.85 -4.85
N GLY A 62 -3.98 2.00 -5.16
CA GLY A 62 -3.39 1.05 -4.21
C GLY A 62 -2.78 1.73 -2.98
N VAL A 63 -1.98 2.78 -3.19
CA VAL A 63 -1.38 3.58 -2.09
C VAL A 63 -2.45 4.22 -1.22
N GLY A 64 -3.46 4.84 -1.81
CA GLY A 64 -4.55 5.48 -1.08
C GLY A 64 -5.34 4.48 -0.23
N MET A 65 -5.57 3.28 -0.75
CA MET A 65 -6.19 2.19 0.02
C MET A 65 -5.33 1.79 1.22
N LEU A 66 -4.05 1.54 1.01
CA LEU A 66 -3.13 1.11 2.06
C LEU A 66 -2.91 2.20 3.10
N SER A 67 -2.65 3.44 2.70
CA SER A 67 -2.39 4.56 3.61
C SER A 67 -3.56 4.89 4.53
N THR A 68 -4.80 4.59 4.10
CA THR A 68 -5.99 4.80 4.92
C THR A 68 -6.26 3.62 5.85
N ILE A 69 -6.13 2.38 5.35
CA ILE A 69 -6.56 1.21 6.10
C ILE A 69 -5.52 0.74 7.12
N VAL A 70 -4.22 0.93 6.84
CA VAL A 70 -3.14 0.45 7.73
C VAL A 70 -3.16 1.15 9.09
N PRO A 71 -3.22 2.50 9.20
CA PRO A 71 -3.33 3.17 10.49
C PRO A 71 -4.60 2.80 11.26
N VAL A 72 -5.72 2.63 10.56
CA VAL A 72 -6.98 2.21 11.17
C VAL A 72 -6.87 0.80 11.76
N TYR A 73 -6.35 -0.15 10.97
CA TYR A 73 -6.11 -1.52 11.42
C TYR A 73 -5.18 -1.55 12.65
N GLN A 74 -4.10 -0.80 12.61
CA GLN A 74 -3.13 -0.72 13.68
C GLN A 74 -3.73 -0.13 14.96
N SER A 75 -4.58 0.89 14.85
CA SER A 75 -5.29 1.48 16.00
C SER A 75 -6.30 0.53 16.63
N GLU A 76 -6.88 -0.40 15.85
CA GLU A 76 -7.84 -1.40 16.32
C GLU A 76 -7.17 -2.57 17.06
N ILE A 77 -6.00 -3.02 16.60
CA ILE A 77 -5.26 -4.13 17.23
C ILE A 77 -4.49 -3.68 18.47
N SER A 78 -4.08 -2.42 18.48
CA SER A 78 -3.24 -1.88 19.55
C SER A 78 -4.02 -1.76 20.86
N PRO A 79 -3.49 -2.28 21.98
CA PRO A 79 -4.05 -2.02 23.28
C PRO A 79 -4.01 -0.51 23.60
N PRO A 80 -4.98 0.04 24.38
CA PRO A 80 -5.11 1.48 24.61
C PRO A 80 -3.84 2.16 25.14
N HIS A 81 -3.04 1.42 25.90
CA HIS A 81 -1.79 1.92 26.49
C HIS A 81 -0.65 2.09 25.48
N ASN A 82 -0.64 1.34 24.37
CA ASN A 82 0.48 1.30 23.42
C ASN A 82 0.17 1.94 22.04
N ARG A 83 -1.02 2.50 21.86
CA ARG A 83 -1.44 3.12 20.57
C ARG A 83 -0.46 4.18 20.07
N GLY A 84 -0.01 5.06 20.96
CA GLY A 84 0.94 6.11 20.62
C GLY A 84 2.30 5.57 20.19
N LYS A 85 2.80 4.53 20.87
CA LYS A 85 4.08 3.90 20.51
C LYS A 85 4.05 3.26 19.13
N LEU A 86 2.97 2.55 18.81
CA LEU A 86 2.80 1.91 17.50
C LEU A 86 2.67 2.94 16.38
N ALA A 87 1.92 4.02 16.59
CA ALA A 87 1.85 5.13 15.64
C ALA A 87 3.22 5.78 15.39
N CYS A 88 4.03 6.01 16.44
CA CYS A 88 5.38 6.53 16.28
C CYS A 88 6.29 5.58 15.50
N ILE A 89 6.19 4.26 15.72
CA ILE A 89 6.95 3.26 14.97
C ILE A 89 6.56 3.29 13.49
N GLU A 90 5.27 3.39 13.18
CA GLU A 90 4.75 3.49 11.82
C GLU A 90 5.30 4.73 11.10
N PHE A 91 5.21 5.91 11.73
CA PHE A 91 5.77 7.15 11.19
C PHE A 91 7.27 7.06 10.99
N SER A 92 8.01 6.49 11.95
CA SER A 92 9.45 6.29 11.83
C SER A 92 9.79 5.35 10.66
N GLY A 93 9.04 4.26 10.51
CA GLY A 93 9.17 3.34 9.39
C GLY A 93 8.89 4.02 8.03
N ASN A 94 7.89 4.89 7.96
CA ASN A 94 7.57 5.66 6.77
C ASN A 94 8.72 6.61 6.38
N ILE A 95 9.28 7.34 7.35
CA ILE A 95 10.42 8.24 7.12
C ILE A 95 11.66 7.45 6.65
N LEU A 96 11.94 6.31 7.27
CA LEU A 96 13.04 5.43 6.85
C LEU A 96 12.83 4.88 5.44
N GLY A 97 11.60 4.49 5.10
CA GLY A 97 11.24 4.05 3.76
C GLY A 97 11.44 5.15 2.72
N TYR A 98 11.04 6.39 3.04
CA TYR A 98 11.25 7.54 2.18
C TYR A 98 12.75 7.84 1.97
N ALA A 99 13.53 7.85 3.05
CA ALA A 99 14.98 8.05 2.98
C ALA A 99 15.65 6.96 2.12
N THR A 100 15.27 5.69 2.30
CA THR A 100 15.79 4.58 1.51
C THR A 100 15.44 4.73 0.02
N SER A 101 14.23 5.15 -0.30
CA SER A 101 13.78 5.42 -1.66
C SER A 101 14.65 6.49 -2.34
N VAL A 102 14.91 7.60 -1.67
CA VAL A 102 15.76 8.68 -2.19
C VAL A 102 17.21 8.19 -2.44
N TRP A 103 17.74 7.37 -1.53
CA TRP A 103 19.08 6.78 -1.72
C TRP A 103 19.12 5.84 -2.93
N VAL A 104 18.12 5.00 -3.10
CA VAL A 104 18.01 4.10 -4.26
C VAL A 104 17.93 4.92 -5.56
N ASP A 105 17.12 5.96 -5.61
CA ASP A 105 17.00 6.84 -6.78
C ASP A 105 18.35 7.53 -7.09
N TYR A 106 19.06 7.97 -6.05
CA TYR A 106 20.38 8.57 -6.19
C TYR A 106 21.40 7.58 -6.79
N PHE A 107 21.50 6.37 -6.26
CA PHE A 107 22.38 5.34 -6.81
C PHE A 107 21.99 4.94 -8.24
N CYS A 108 20.73 4.84 -8.55
CA CYS A 108 20.24 4.53 -9.89
C CYS A 108 20.60 5.63 -10.90
N SER A 109 20.72 6.89 -10.47
CA SER A 109 21.07 8.01 -11.35
C SER A 109 22.52 7.92 -11.89
N PHE A 110 23.41 7.17 -11.23
CA PHE A 110 24.76 6.90 -11.73
C PHE A 110 24.80 5.88 -12.87
N ILE A 111 23.74 5.09 -13.04
CA ILE A 111 23.66 4.10 -14.11
C ILE A 111 23.20 4.84 -15.38
N LYS A 112 24.15 5.12 -16.28
CA LYS A 112 23.88 5.74 -17.58
C LYS A 112 23.25 4.74 -18.56
N SER A 113 22.07 4.21 -18.25
CA SER A 113 21.35 3.25 -19.06
C SER A 113 19.83 3.49 -18.96
N ASP A 114 19.09 3.01 -19.96
CA ASP A 114 17.63 3.05 -19.94
C ASP A 114 17.00 2.33 -18.75
N TYR A 115 17.78 1.52 -18.04
CA TYR A 115 17.37 0.84 -16.80
C TYR A 115 17.39 1.75 -15.57
N ALA A 116 18.02 2.91 -15.63
CA ALA A 116 18.14 3.82 -14.49
C ALA A 116 16.79 4.29 -13.94
N TRP A 117 15.82 4.54 -14.81
CA TRP A 117 14.47 4.96 -14.41
C TRP A 117 13.51 3.78 -14.17
N ARG A 118 13.83 2.58 -14.67
CA ARG A 118 13.05 1.36 -14.43
C ARG A 118 13.36 0.71 -13.08
N ALA A 119 14.58 0.87 -12.56
CA ALA A 119 15.01 0.25 -11.31
C ALA A 119 14.19 0.71 -10.08
N PRO A 120 13.88 2.00 -9.87
CA PRO A 120 12.98 2.43 -8.80
C PRO A 120 11.57 1.86 -8.92
N LEU A 121 11.06 1.72 -10.14
CA LEU A 121 9.73 1.15 -10.40
C LEU A 121 9.67 -0.35 -10.10
N LEU A 122 10.76 -1.09 -10.40
CA LEU A 122 10.90 -2.49 -10.01
C LEU A 122 10.95 -2.64 -8.49
N MET A 123 11.68 -1.75 -7.79
CA MET A 123 11.72 -1.74 -6.33
C MET A 123 10.33 -1.54 -5.71
N GLN A 124 9.54 -0.63 -6.29
CA GLN A 124 8.14 -0.43 -5.91
C GLN A 124 7.31 -1.72 -6.06
N CYS A 125 7.49 -2.44 -7.17
CA CYS A 125 6.80 -3.70 -7.45
C CYS A 125 7.17 -4.79 -6.42
N VAL A 126 8.45 -4.90 -6.08
CA VAL A 126 8.94 -5.84 -5.05
C VAL A 126 8.35 -5.53 -3.69
N MET A 127 8.32 -4.26 -3.29
CA MET A 127 7.72 -3.83 -2.02
C MET A 127 6.21 -4.11 -1.98
N GLY A 128 5.50 -3.90 -3.09
CA GLY A 128 4.08 -4.26 -3.22
C GLY A 128 3.84 -5.76 -3.05
N ALA A 129 4.69 -6.61 -3.62
CA ALA A 129 4.63 -8.05 -3.46
C ALA A 129 4.89 -8.49 -2.01
N LEU A 130 5.90 -7.90 -1.34
CA LEU A 130 6.19 -8.17 0.06
C LEU A 130 5.04 -7.77 0.98
N LEU A 131 4.41 -6.61 0.74
CA LEU A 131 3.20 -6.19 1.45
C LEU A 131 2.04 -7.17 1.24
N GLY A 132 1.83 -7.62 0.01
CA GLY A 132 0.81 -8.62 -0.31
C GLY A 132 1.03 -9.93 0.43
N MET A 133 2.26 -10.44 0.46
CA MET A 133 2.63 -11.64 1.23
C MET A 133 2.47 -11.42 2.73
N GLY A 134 2.90 -10.28 3.25
CA GLY A 134 2.74 -9.91 4.66
C GLY A 134 1.26 -9.87 5.09
N SER A 135 0.38 -9.38 4.21
CA SER A 135 -1.06 -9.30 4.51
C SER A 135 -1.75 -10.67 4.64
N LEU A 136 -1.18 -11.73 4.05
CA LEU A 136 -1.67 -13.09 4.21
C LEU A 136 -1.41 -13.64 5.62
N ILE A 137 -0.36 -13.17 6.28
CA ILE A 137 0.05 -13.60 7.62
C ILE A 137 -0.71 -12.82 8.71
N ILE A 138 -1.22 -11.64 8.38
CA ILE A 138 -1.93 -10.76 9.31
C ILE A 138 -3.27 -11.36 9.72
N VAL A 139 -3.57 -11.35 11.02
CA VAL A 139 -4.84 -11.82 11.59
C VAL A 139 -5.95 -10.79 11.37
N GLU A 140 -7.20 -11.22 11.18
CA GLU A 140 -8.36 -10.34 11.07
C GLU A 140 -8.52 -9.45 12.32
N SER A 141 -8.99 -8.21 12.12
CA SER A 141 -9.26 -7.30 13.23
C SER A 141 -10.37 -7.84 14.14
N PRO A 142 -10.18 -7.79 15.48
CA PRO A 142 -11.20 -8.26 16.45
C PRO A 142 -12.55 -7.58 16.27
N ARG A 143 -12.57 -6.35 15.80
CA ARG A 143 -13.79 -5.58 15.55
C ARG A 143 -14.62 -6.13 14.40
N TYR A 144 -13.98 -6.67 13.37
CA TYR A 144 -14.67 -7.34 12.26
C TYR A 144 -15.27 -8.67 12.70
N VAL A 145 -14.53 -9.46 13.49
CA VAL A 145 -15.00 -10.75 14.05
C VAL A 145 -16.23 -10.54 14.94
N SER A 146 -16.27 -9.50 15.75
CA SER A 146 -17.42 -9.20 16.61
C SER A 146 -18.67 -8.75 15.86
N LYS A 147 -18.52 -8.17 14.65
CA LYS A 147 -19.66 -7.71 13.83
C LYS A 147 -20.34 -8.85 13.06
N PHE A 148 -19.62 -9.94 12.80
CA PHE A 148 -20.11 -11.12 12.07
C PHE A 148 -19.78 -12.45 12.78
N PRO A 149 -20.35 -12.70 13.99
CA PRO A 149 -20.01 -13.89 14.77
C PRO A 149 -20.41 -15.19 14.08
N HIS A 150 -21.45 -15.19 13.25
CA HIS A 150 -21.94 -16.39 12.57
C HIS A 150 -21.03 -16.93 11.45
N PHE A 151 -20.11 -16.12 10.92
CA PHE A 151 -19.27 -16.56 9.81
C PHE A 151 -18.07 -17.42 10.27
N TYR A 152 -17.63 -17.24 11.54
CA TYR A 152 -16.48 -17.95 12.11
C TYR A 152 -16.84 -19.21 12.91
N SER A 153 -18.14 -19.44 13.18
CA SER A 153 -18.59 -20.62 13.94
C SER A 153 -18.71 -21.89 13.10
N SER A 154 -18.42 -21.83 11.79
CA SER A 154 -18.59 -22.94 10.85
C SER A 154 -17.30 -23.51 10.27
N CYS A 155 -16.13 -23.19 10.90
CA CYS A 155 -14.83 -23.80 10.54
C CYS A 155 -14.27 -24.62 11.68
#